data_d55afaa29dab6b3fc31451170032ad7b
#
_entry.id   d55afaa29dab6b3fc31451170032ad7b
#
_cell.length_a   1.000
_cell.length_b   1.000
_cell.length_c   1.000
_cell.angle_alpha   90.00
_cell.angle_beta   90.00
_cell.angle_gamma   90.00
#
_symmetry.space_group_name_H-M   'P 1'
#
loop_
_entity.id
_entity.type
_entity.pdbx_description
1 polymer ?
#
loop_
_entity_poly.entity_id
_entity_poly.type
_entity_poly.pdbx_seq_one_letter_code
_entity_poly.pdbx_strand_id
1 'polypeptide(L)'
;AVMCFAFTNKIPTVITDTSKVTGGVPKTSVGAVGDYAVVATTTLNKLFYKNTAGTWVQVGGTTWVSAHATVIGTESNPTITGSATMSVNGTVVTSGGTALSDVVTALNAASIAGVTSAVVDGKFEIYSTGVDVVLATNGSTLLAEIGLTAGTVKAPALQISAHTDVPAFKSTDTAPRPTGSIWVKTTQPNVGARFRVKKFN
;
A
#
# COMPACT_ATOMS: atom_id res chain seq x y z
N ALA A 1 -1.37 26.31 -8.98
CA ALA A 1 -0.94 25.91 -7.65
C ALA A 1 -0.05 24.67 -7.81
N VAL A 2 1.25 24.78 -7.49
CA VAL A 2 2.16 23.62 -7.43
C VAL A 2 1.79 22.88 -6.16
N MET A 3 1.09 21.73 -6.29
CA MET A 3 0.90 20.85 -5.15
C MET A 3 2.27 20.26 -4.79
N CYS A 4 2.81 20.73 -3.67
CA CYS A 4 4.04 20.23 -3.11
C CYS A 4 3.69 18.93 -2.36
N PHE A 5 3.92 17.78 -3.01
CA PHE A 5 3.78 16.49 -2.33
C PHE A 5 4.90 16.35 -1.30
N ALA A 6 4.52 16.19 -0.06
CA ALA A 6 5.46 15.95 1.03
C ALA A 6 6.00 14.50 0.93
N PHE A 7 7.11 14.33 0.21
CA PHE A 7 7.86 13.09 0.27
C PHE A 7 8.68 13.04 1.56
N THR A 8 8.49 12.00 2.34
CA THR A 8 9.44 11.70 3.41
C THR A 8 10.75 11.23 2.76
N ASN A 9 11.82 11.96 3.01
CA ASN A 9 13.15 11.61 2.49
C ASN A 9 13.96 10.97 3.61
N LYS A 10 14.09 9.65 3.60
CA LYS A 10 14.85 8.87 4.59
C LYS A 10 16.09 8.24 3.96
N ILE A 11 17.17 8.18 4.73
CA ILE A 11 18.37 7.41 4.39
C ILE A 11 18.24 6.07 5.13
N PRO A 12 18.14 4.94 4.43
CA PRO A 12 18.08 3.65 5.09
C PRO A 12 19.44 3.28 5.68
N THR A 13 19.42 2.61 6.80
CA THR A 13 20.62 1.94 7.33
C THR A 13 20.95 0.73 6.47
N VAL A 14 22.16 0.66 5.92
CA VAL A 14 22.64 -0.54 5.20
C VAL A 14 23.27 -1.49 6.19
N ILE A 15 22.71 -2.69 6.33
CA ILE A 15 23.15 -3.72 7.26
C ILE A 15 23.95 -4.77 6.48
N THR A 16 25.26 -4.80 6.68
CA THR A 16 26.17 -5.80 6.12
C THR A 16 26.65 -6.80 7.18
N ASP A 17 26.43 -6.49 8.44
CA ASP A 17 26.83 -7.30 9.59
C ASP A 17 25.74 -8.34 9.92
N THR A 18 26.07 -9.62 9.75
CA THR A 18 25.16 -10.74 10.03
C THR A 18 24.73 -10.81 11.50
N SER A 19 25.54 -10.29 12.42
CA SER A 19 25.19 -10.25 13.86
C SER A 19 23.98 -9.37 14.16
N LYS A 20 23.64 -8.43 13.25
CA LYS A 20 22.49 -7.51 13.35
C LYS A 20 21.22 -8.06 12.69
N VAL A 21 21.27 -9.27 12.16
CA VAL A 21 20.18 -9.90 11.40
C VAL A 21 19.83 -11.25 12.02
N THR A 22 18.56 -11.62 11.98
CA THR A 22 18.07 -12.94 12.35
C THR A 22 17.06 -13.40 11.29
N GLY A 23 17.31 -14.55 10.66
CA GLY A 23 16.42 -15.05 9.60
C GLY A 23 16.26 -14.11 8.39
N GLY A 24 17.26 -13.27 8.12
CA GLY A 24 17.21 -12.28 7.03
C GLY A 24 16.47 -11.00 7.40
N VAL A 25 16.02 -10.82 8.64
CA VAL A 25 15.31 -9.63 9.14
C VAL A 25 16.21 -8.89 10.14
N PRO A 26 16.26 -7.54 10.12
CA PRO A 26 17.01 -6.79 11.11
C PRO A 26 16.52 -7.10 12.54
N LYS A 27 17.44 -7.20 13.51
CA LYS A 27 17.07 -7.35 14.92
C LYS A 27 16.31 -6.11 15.41
N THR A 28 15.42 -6.29 16.36
CA THR A 28 14.60 -5.20 16.94
C THR A 28 15.45 -4.12 17.64
N SER A 29 16.67 -4.49 18.09
CA SER A 29 17.63 -3.55 18.67
C SER A 29 18.27 -2.59 17.65
N VAL A 30 18.10 -2.83 16.36
CA VAL A 30 18.64 -1.98 15.28
C VAL A 30 17.62 -0.91 14.93
N GLY A 31 18.05 0.35 14.82
CA GLY A 31 17.25 1.48 14.39
C GLY A 31 16.08 1.85 15.32
N ALA A 32 15.40 2.93 14.98
CA ALA A 32 14.21 3.45 15.67
C ALA A 32 12.93 3.20 14.87
N VAL A 33 11.78 3.34 15.52
CA VAL A 33 10.46 3.36 14.84
C VAL A 33 10.46 4.41 13.73
N GLY A 34 9.94 4.04 12.56
CA GLY A 34 9.93 4.89 11.37
C GLY A 34 11.20 4.84 10.52
N ASP A 35 12.23 4.09 10.94
CA ASP A 35 13.43 3.91 10.15
C ASP A 35 13.25 2.88 9.04
N TYR A 36 14.10 3.01 8.00
CA TYR A 36 14.27 2.01 6.95
C TYR A 36 15.65 1.36 7.06
N ALA A 37 15.73 0.08 6.72
CA ALA A 37 16.97 -0.65 6.64
C ALA A 37 17.03 -1.49 5.37
N VAL A 38 18.20 -1.52 4.73
CA VAL A 38 18.53 -2.47 3.66
C VAL A 38 19.39 -3.56 4.24
N VAL A 39 18.90 -4.80 4.22
CA VAL A 39 19.71 -5.97 4.62
C VAL A 39 20.48 -6.43 3.40
N ALA A 40 21.79 -6.25 3.45
CA ALA A 40 22.76 -6.58 2.40
C ALA A 40 23.70 -7.73 2.80
N THR A 41 23.26 -8.61 3.69
CA THR A 41 24.03 -9.77 4.16
C THR A 41 23.90 -10.99 3.24
N THR A 42 23.01 -10.94 2.26
CA THR A 42 22.75 -11.99 1.27
C THR A 42 22.72 -11.40 -0.13
N THR A 43 22.69 -12.26 -1.17
CA THR A 43 22.57 -11.82 -2.56
C THR A 43 21.25 -11.13 -2.89
N LEU A 44 20.23 -11.29 -2.04
CA LEU A 44 18.93 -10.65 -2.19
C LEU A 44 18.82 -9.49 -1.18
N ASN A 45 19.13 -8.29 -1.63
CA ASN A 45 18.94 -7.08 -0.84
C ASN A 45 17.44 -6.84 -0.59
N LYS A 46 17.05 -6.75 0.68
CA LYS A 46 15.68 -6.49 1.08
C LYS A 46 15.58 -5.18 1.84
N LEU A 47 14.54 -4.42 1.54
CA LEU A 47 14.19 -3.21 2.28
C LEU A 47 13.21 -3.56 3.38
N PHE A 48 13.47 -3.05 4.58
CA PHE A 48 12.60 -3.17 5.74
C PHE A 48 12.22 -1.79 6.27
N TYR A 49 11.04 -1.71 6.85
CA TYR A 49 10.52 -0.57 7.58
C TYR A 49 10.23 -0.98 9.03
N LYS A 50 10.64 -0.17 10.01
CA LYS A 50 10.35 -0.42 11.43
C LYS A 50 9.03 0.25 11.80
N ASN A 51 8.01 -0.56 12.04
CA ASN A 51 6.66 -0.09 12.36
C ASN A 51 6.55 0.47 13.79
N THR A 52 5.37 0.99 14.14
CA THR A 52 5.09 1.57 15.46
C THR A 52 5.20 0.58 16.61
N ALA A 53 5.04 -0.72 16.35
CA ALA A 53 5.27 -1.78 17.33
C ALA A 53 6.77 -2.13 17.52
N GLY A 54 7.68 -1.42 16.85
CA GLY A 54 9.12 -1.68 16.91
C GLY A 54 9.58 -2.92 16.13
N THR A 55 8.72 -3.47 15.27
CA THR A 55 9.00 -4.66 14.46
C THR A 55 9.41 -4.25 13.05
N TRP A 56 10.41 -4.96 12.50
CA TRP A 56 10.83 -4.77 11.13
C TRP A 56 9.91 -5.53 10.17
N VAL A 57 9.29 -4.82 9.24
CA VAL A 57 8.39 -5.35 8.21
C VAL A 57 9.05 -5.21 6.86
N GLN A 58 9.13 -6.30 6.08
CA GLN A 58 9.66 -6.25 4.72
C GLN A 58 8.73 -5.44 3.83
N VAL A 59 9.25 -4.37 3.22
CA VAL A 59 8.50 -3.55 2.27
C VAL A 59 8.14 -4.37 1.03
N GLY A 60 6.88 -4.30 0.64
CA GLY A 60 6.32 -5.11 -0.45
C GLY A 60 5.97 -6.55 -0.06
N GLY A 61 6.23 -6.98 1.19
CA GLY A 61 5.78 -8.28 1.70
C GLY A 61 4.30 -8.28 2.12
N THR A 62 3.75 -9.47 2.39
CA THR A 62 2.33 -9.64 2.75
C THR A 62 1.91 -8.78 3.93
N THR A 63 2.70 -8.78 5.02
CA THR A 63 2.41 -7.98 6.22
C THR A 63 2.44 -6.47 5.91
N TRP A 64 3.32 -6.04 5.01
CA TRP A 64 3.37 -4.64 4.59
C TRP A 64 2.14 -4.26 3.77
N VAL A 65 1.72 -5.12 2.84
CA VAL A 65 0.52 -4.91 2.01
C VAL A 65 -0.73 -4.84 2.88
N SER A 66 -0.88 -5.75 3.85
CA SER A 66 -2.04 -5.76 4.77
C SER A 66 -2.13 -4.55 5.70
N ALA A 67 -1.05 -3.78 5.81
CA ALA A 67 -1.00 -2.52 6.58
C ALA A 67 -1.17 -1.26 5.69
N HIS A 68 -1.34 -1.43 4.38
CA HIS A 68 -1.44 -0.33 3.42
C HIS A 68 -2.61 -0.57 2.47
N ALA A 69 -3.75 0.03 2.78
CA ALA A 69 -4.93 -0.07 1.92
C ALA A 69 -4.63 0.46 0.50
N THR A 70 -5.15 -0.23 -0.50
CA THR A 70 -5.09 0.19 -1.90
C THR A 70 -6.05 1.33 -2.15
N VAL A 71 -7.24 1.25 -1.56
CA VAL A 71 -8.24 2.31 -1.61
C VAL A 71 -9.00 2.36 -0.29
N ILE A 72 -9.34 3.58 0.13
CA ILE A 72 -10.08 3.85 1.37
C ILE A 72 -11.31 4.65 1.00
N GLY A 73 -12.48 4.19 1.45
CA GLY A 73 -13.74 4.91 1.32
C GLY A 73 -13.72 6.22 2.12
N THR A 74 -14.37 7.23 1.64
CA THR A 74 -14.46 8.52 2.33
C THR A 74 -15.54 8.55 3.41
N GLU A 75 -16.59 7.74 3.23
CA GLU A 75 -17.73 7.69 4.15
C GLU A 75 -17.39 6.91 5.43
N SER A 76 -17.82 7.44 6.56
CA SER A 76 -17.60 6.83 7.88
C SER A 76 -18.92 6.26 8.42
N ASN A 77 -18.93 4.97 8.69
CA ASN A 77 -20.11 4.22 9.16
C ASN A 77 -21.39 4.52 8.33
N PRO A 78 -21.33 4.49 6.99
CA PRO A 78 -22.50 4.73 6.18
C PRO A 78 -23.55 3.63 6.38
N THR A 79 -24.81 3.98 6.13
CA THR A 79 -25.87 2.99 5.97
C THR A 79 -25.91 2.57 4.52
N ILE A 80 -25.81 1.27 4.27
CA ILE A 80 -25.79 0.68 2.93
C ILE A 80 -27.21 0.31 2.50
N THR A 81 -27.55 0.56 1.25
CA THR A 81 -28.79 0.05 0.66
C THR A 81 -28.67 -1.46 0.50
N GLY A 82 -29.61 -2.20 1.12
CA GLY A 82 -29.63 -3.67 1.00
C GLY A 82 -29.68 -4.11 -0.45
N SER A 83 -28.84 -5.09 -0.80
CA SER A 83 -28.67 -5.60 -2.18
C SER A 83 -28.06 -4.61 -3.18
N ALA A 84 -27.50 -3.49 -2.73
CA ALA A 84 -26.69 -2.62 -3.57
C ALA A 84 -25.46 -3.35 -4.09
N THR A 85 -25.03 -3.03 -5.31
CA THR A 85 -23.94 -3.75 -5.98
C THR A 85 -22.80 -2.83 -6.40
N MET A 86 -21.61 -3.39 -6.51
CA MET A 86 -20.45 -2.82 -7.18
C MET A 86 -19.72 -3.92 -7.95
N SER A 87 -18.85 -3.55 -8.86
CA SER A 87 -17.92 -4.50 -9.47
C SER A 87 -16.50 -4.21 -9.02
N VAL A 88 -15.77 -5.26 -8.65
CA VAL A 88 -14.35 -5.22 -8.30
C VAL A 88 -13.61 -6.20 -9.21
N ASN A 89 -12.69 -5.70 -10.02
CA ASN A 89 -11.96 -6.49 -11.02
C ASN A 89 -12.89 -7.36 -11.91
N GLY A 90 -14.04 -6.80 -12.30
CA GLY A 90 -15.04 -7.48 -13.12
C GLY A 90 -15.98 -8.42 -12.36
N THR A 91 -15.74 -8.71 -11.09
CA THR A 91 -16.60 -9.54 -10.25
C THR A 91 -17.64 -8.65 -9.56
N VAL A 92 -18.92 -9.01 -9.68
CA VAL A 92 -20.02 -8.31 -9.01
C VAL A 92 -20.06 -8.71 -7.54
N VAL A 93 -20.05 -7.72 -6.67
CA VAL A 93 -20.20 -7.86 -5.21
C VAL A 93 -21.53 -7.23 -4.82
N THR A 94 -22.39 -7.99 -4.18
CA THR A 94 -23.70 -7.54 -3.70
C THR A 94 -23.67 -7.44 -2.19
N SER A 95 -24.06 -6.30 -1.63
CA SER A 95 -24.18 -6.15 -0.18
C SER A 95 -25.23 -7.13 0.36
N GLY A 96 -24.85 -7.92 1.38
CA GLY A 96 -25.75 -8.85 2.06
C GLY A 96 -26.65 -8.19 3.11
N GLY A 97 -26.45 -6.89 3.38
CA GLY A 97 -27.17 -6.15 4.42
C GLY A 97 -26.90 -4.67 4.38
N THR A 98 -27.11 -3.97 5.48
CA THR A 98 -27.07 -2.51 5.55
C THR A 98 -25.83 -1.95 6.27
N ALA A 99 -24.93 -2.80 6.74
CA ALA A 99 -23.70 -2.42 7.42
C ALA A 99 -22.46 -2.57 6.51
N LEU A 100 -21.40 -1.81 6.78
CA LEU A 100 -20.11 -1.97 6.09
C LEU A 100 -19.54 -3.38 6.23
N SER A 101 -19.76 -4.03 7.38
CA SER A 101 -19.34 -5.42 7.61
C SER A 101 -19.96 -6.42 6.64
N ASP A 102 -21.18 -6.13 6.15
CA ASP A 102 -21.86 -6.99 5.18
C ASP A 102 -21.20 -6.88 3.81
N VAL A 103 -20.76 -5.66 3.43
CA VAL A 103 -20.00 -5.41 2.21
C VAL A 103 -18.63 -6.10 2.28
N VAL A 104 -17.93 -6.03 3.43
CA VAL A 104 -16.65 -6.73 3.67
C VAL A 104 -16.84 -8.24 3.52
N THR A 105 -17.88 -8.78 4.14
CA THR A 105 -18.19 -10.22 4.05
C THR A 105 -18.44 -10.62 2.60
N ALA A 106 -19.24 -9.87 1.88
CA ALA A 106 -19.56 -10.14 0.48
C ALA A 106 -18.32 -10.09 -0.44
N LEU A 107 -17.47 -9.07 -0.28
CA LEU A 107 -16.27 -8.93 -1.12
C LEU A 107 -15.26 -10.04 -0.82
N ASN A 108 -15.03 -10.36 0.44
CA ASN A 108 -14.09 -11.41 0.80
C ASN A 108 -14.60 -12.80 0.39
N ALA A 109 -15.91 -13.04 0.45
CA ALA A 109 -16.53 -14.27 -0.05
C ALA A 109 -16.45 -14.42 -1.57
N ALA A 110 -16.40 -13.31 -2.32
CA ALA A 110 -16.23 -13.33 -3.78
C ALA A 110 -14.85 -13.86 -4.21
N SER A 111 -13.91 -14.02 -3.29
CA SER A 111 -12.59 -14.65 -3.49
C SER A 111 -11.83 -14.10 -4.69
N ILE A 112 -11.86 -12.78 -4.89
CA ILE A 112 -11.16 -12.09 -5.97
C ILE A 112 -9.65 -12.22 -5.72
N ALA A 113 -8.94 -12.76 -6.69
CA ALA A 113 -7.50 -13.06 -6.54
C ALA A 113 -6.70 -11.81 -6.15
N GLY A 114 -5.98 -11.88 -5.03
CA GLY A 114 -5.13 -10.81 -4.53
C GLY A 114 -5.89 -9.61 -3.94
N VAL A 115 -7.21 -9.67 -3.74
CA VAL A 115 -8.03 -8.61 -3.17
C VAL A 115 -8.70 -9.07 -1.88
N THR A 116 -8.62 -8.24 -0.84
CA THR A 116 -9.34 -8.41 0.42
C THR A 116 -9.87 -7.06 0.90
N SER A 117 -10.77 -7.07 1.87
CA SER A 117 -11.32 -5.84 2.46
C SER A 117 -11.48 -5.94 3.96
N ALA A 118 -11.54 -4.78 4.61
CA ALA A 118 -11.81 -4.64 6.04
C ALA A 118 -12.59 -3.34 6.30
N VAL A 119 -13.15 -3.22 7.51
CA VAL A 119 -13.58 -1.94 8.08
C VAL A 119 -12.50 -1.48 9.04
N VAL A 120 -11.95 -0.29 8.81
CA VAL A 120 -10.95 0.33 9.67
C VAL A 120 -11.42 1.76 9.99
N ASP A 121 -11.47 2.11 11.25
CA ASP A 121 -11.94 3.41 11.74
C ASP A 121 -13.29 3.84 11.13
N GLY A 122 -14.21 2.87 10.97
CA GLY A 122 -15.53 3.08 10.40
C GLY A 122 -15.57 3.26 8.89
N LYS A 123 -14.45 3.12 8.19
CA LYS A 123 -14.36 3.24 6.73
C LYS A 123 -14.14 1.90 6.07
N PHE A 124 -14.64 1.77 4.84
CA PHE A 124 -14.39 0.61 4.00
C PHE A 124 -13.01 0.70 3.35
N GLU A 125 -12.20 -0.31 3.53
CA GLU A 125 -10.86 -0.39 2.95
C GLU A 125 -10.70 -1.64 2.08
N ILE A 126 -10.05 -1.49 0.92
CA ILE A 126 -9.64 -2.59 0.04
C ILE A 126 -8.12 -2.69 0.05
N TYR A 127 -7.64 -3.90 0.21
CA TYR A 127 -6.22 -4.27 0.15
C TYR A 127 -5.95 -5.12 -1.08
N SER A 128 -4.83 -4.89 -1.73
CA SER A 128 -4.46 -5.61 -2.94
C SER A 128 -3.00 -6.05 -2.91
N THR A 129 -2.76 -7.32 -3.16
CA THR A 129 -1.42 -7.92 -3.24
C THR A 129 -0.87 -7.88 -4.66
N GLY A 130 -0.41 -6.68 -5.09
CA GLY A 130 0.29 -6.51 -6.36
C GLY A 130 -0.59 -6.45 -7.60
N VAL A 131 -1.93 -6.57 -7.46
CA VAL A 131 -2.88 -6.41 -8.56
C VAL A 131 -3.55 -5.05 -8.49
N ASP A 132 -3.90 -4.47 -9.62
CA ASP A 132 -4.70 -3.25 -9.66
C ASP A 132 -6.14 -3.55 -9.23
N VAL A 133 -6.78 -2.59 -8.58
CA VAL A 133 -8.19 -2.66 -8.21
C VAL A 133 -9.00 -1.82 -9.19
N VAL A 134 -9.82 -2.48 -10.00
CA VAL A 134 -10.74 -1.83 -10.95
C VAL A 134 -12.13 -1.81 -10.34
N LEU A 135 -12.65 -0.63 -10.08
CA LEU A 135 -13.95 -0.39 -9.47
C LEU A 135 -14.96 0.10 -10.51
N ALA A 136 -16.17 -0.46 -10.49
CA ALA A 136 -17.28 0.01 -11.30
C ALA A 136 -18.61 -0.03 -10.52
N THR A 137 -19.52 0.88 -10.85
CA THR A 137 -20.81 1.03 -10.14
C THR A 137 -21.75 -0.15 -10.34
N ASN A 138 -21.59 -0.89 -11.44
CA ASN A 138 -22.50 -1.97 -11.84
C ASN A 138 -23.99 -1.54 -11.87
N GLY A 139 -24.25 -0.26 -12.22
CA GLY A 139 -25.60 0.30 -12.26
C GLY A 139 -26.26 0.53 -10.89
N SER A 140 -25.49 0.53 -9.78
CA SER A 140 -25.99 0.62 -8.42
C SER A 140 -25.21 1.67 -7.60
N THR A 141 -25.67 1.93 -6.38
CA THR A 141 -25.21 3.01 -5.50
C THR A 141 -24.08 2.63 -4.56
N LEU A 142 -23.72 1.34 -4.44
CA LEU A 142 -22.82 0.85 -3.40
C LEU A 142 -21.49 1.59 -3.34
N LEU A 143 -20.84 1.86 -4.50
CA LEU A 143 -19.58 2.62 -4.50
C LEU A 143 -19.74 4.01 -3.89
N ALA A 144 -20.79 4.73 -4.25
CA ALA A 144 -21.05 6.07 -3.72
C ALA A 144 -21.37 6.03 -2.23
N GLU A 145 -22.13 5.04 -1.78
CA GLU A 145 -22.51 4.87 -0.37
C GLU A 145 -21.29 4.62 0.54
N ILE A 146 -20.28 3.91 0.04
CA ILE A 146 -19.04 3.67 0.79
C ILE A 146 -17.95 4.72 0.51
N GLY A 147 -18.28 5.75 -0.29
CA GLY A 147 -17.36 6.84 -0.61
C GLY A 147 -16.20 6.44 -1.54
N LEU A 148 -16.44 5.49 -2.44
CA LEU A 148 -15.49 5.11 -3.49
C LEU A 148 -15.91 5.62 -4.85
N THR A 149 -14.94 5.81 -5.73
CA THR A 149 -15.14 6.26 -7.12
C THR A 149 -14.78 5.15 -8.10
N ALA A 150 -15.58 5.00 -9.15
CA ALA A 150 -15.26 4.08 -10.24
C ALA A 150 -13.94 4.46 -10.93
N GLY A 151 -13.15 3.46 -11.28
CA GLY A 151 -11.84 3.65 -11.90
C GLY A 151 -10.85 2.57 -11.52
N THR A 152 -9.59 2.74 -11.96
CA THR A 152 -8.50 1.83 -11.62
C THR A 152 -7.61 2.46 -10.56
N VAL A 153 -7.37 1.74 -9.45
CA VAL A 153 -6.46 2.12 -8.39
C VAL A 153 -5.28 1.15 -8.36
N LYS A 154 -4.07 1.70 -8.34
CA LYS A 154 -2.84 0.89 -8.29
C LYS A 154 -2.57 0.41 -6.88
N ALA A 155 -2.16 -0.85 -6.73
CA ALA A 155 -1.71 -1.38 -5.45
C ALA A 155 -0.47 -0.63 -4.92
N PRO A 156 -0.31 -0.50 -3.59
CA PRO A 156 0.95 -0.03 -3.00
C PRO A 156 2.12 -0.85 -3.52
N ALA A 157 3.22 -0.21 -3.88
CA ALA A 157 4.35 -0.89 -4.50
C ALA A 157 5.70 -0.37 -4.01
N LEU A 158 6.70 -1.24 -4.09
CA LEU A 158 8.10 -0.90 -4.01
C LEU A 158 8.66 -0.72 -5.42
N GLN A 159 9.26 0.42 -5.70
CA GLN A 159 10.01 0.67 -6.92
C GLN A 159 11.47 0.98 -6.57
N ILE A 160 12.39 0.39 -7.33
CA ILE A 160 13.82 0.63 -7.19
C ILE A 160 14.33 1.16 -8.53
N SER A 161 15.02 2.32 -8.51
CA SER A 161 15.52 2.93 -9.73
C SER A 161 16.82 3.72 -9.49
N ALA A 162 17.52 4.05 -10.59
CA ALA A 162 18.70 4.92 -10.57
C ALA A 162 18.33 6.37 -10.19
N HIS A 163 19.35 7.18 -9.90
CA HIS A 163 19.15 8.57 -9.46
C HIS A 163 18.52 9.49 -10.50
N THR A 164 18.72 9.19 -11.77
CA THR A 164 18.18 9.99 -12.89
C THR A 164 16.70 9.72 -13.14
N ASP A 165 16.21 8.58 -12.67
CA ASP A 165 14.83 8.20 -12.88
C ASP A 165 13.91 9.00 -11.96
N VAL A 166 12.70 9.23 -12.44
CA VAL A 166 11.57 9.68 -11.63
C VAL A 166 10.71 8.48 -11.28
N PRO A 167 9.88 8.54 -10.23
CA PRO A 167 8.92 7.48 -9.94
C PRO A 167 8.06 7.20 -11.17
N ALA A 168 7.81 5.92 -11.47
CA ALA A 168 6.94 5.53 -12.57
C ALA A 168 5.51 6.05 -12.42
N PHE A 169 5.11 6.32 -11.17
CA PHE A 169 3.79 6.85 -10.83
C PHE A 169 3.92 8.25 -10.24
N LYS A 170 3.18 9.17 -10.82
CA LYS A 170 3.06 10.56 -10.37
C LYS A 170 1.64 10.79 -9.87
N SER A 171 1.44 11.82 -9.07
CA SER A 171 0.12 12.25 -8.60
C SER A 171 -0.82 12.67 -9.73
N THR A 172 -0.27 13.02 -10.89
CA THR A 172 -1.02 13.41 -12.08
C THR A 172 -1.40 12.22 -12.95
N ASP A 173 -0.96 11.01 -12.62
CA ASP A 173 -1.31 9.82 -13.38
C ASP A 173 -2.79 9.49 -13.20
N THR A 174 -3.41 8.92 -14.24
CA THR A 174 -4.82 8.55 -14.24
C THR A 174 -5.17 7.55 -13.12
N ALA A 175 -4.22 6.70 -12.76
CA ALA A 175 -4.31 5.77 -11.65
C ALA A 175 -3.05 5.89 -10.78
N PRO A 176 -2.98 6.91 -9.88
CA PRO A 176 -1.82 7.13 -9.03
C PRO A 176 -1.62 5.99 -8.05
N ARG A 177 -0.38 5.81 -7.58
CA ARG A 177 -0.09 4.88 -6.49
C ARG A 177 -0.71 5.41 -5.20
N PRO A 178 -1.30 4.53 -4.38
CA PRO A 178 -1.86 4.95 -3.09
C PRO A 178 -0.75 5.38 -2.14
N THR A 179 -1.14 6.18 -1.15
CA THR A 179 -0.30 6.57 -0.02
C THR A 179 0.37 5.36 0.62
N GLY A 180 1.64 5.46 0.90
CA GLY A 180 2.44 4.37 1.45
C GLY A 180 3.34 3.67 0.43
N SER A 181 3.13 3.86 -0.88
CA SER A 181 4.04 3.32 -1.90
C SER A 181 5.47 3.84 -1.70
N ILE A 182 6.44 2.96 -1.89
CA ILE A 182 7.86 3.23 -1.63
C ILE A 182 8.63 3.27 -2.94
N TRP A 183 9.43 4.30 -3.10
CA TRP A 183 10.44 4.40 -4.14
C TRP A 183 11.83 4.49 -3.53
N VAL A 184 12.71 3.57 -3.93
CA VAL A 184 14.11 3.56 -3.51
C VAL A 184 14.99 4.09 -4.63
N LYS A 185 15.62 5.21 -4.38
CA LYS A 185 16.65 5.77 -5.25
C LYS A 185 18.01 5.21 -4.84
N THR A 186 18.72 4.56 -5.75
CA THR A 186 19.93 3.79 -5.44
C THR A 186 21.23 4.55 -5.67
N THR A 187 21.22 5.61 -6.47
CA THR A 187 22.42 6.38 -6.82
C THR A 187 22.19 7.88 -6.67
N GLN A 188 23.27 8.65 -6.64
CA GLN A 188 23.27 10.12 -6.69
C GLN A 188 24.42 10.58 -7.60
N PRO A 189 24.24 11.63 -8.44
CA PRO A 189 25.30 12.14 -9.29
C PRO A 189 26.56 12.46 -8.48
N ASN A 190 27.72 12.03 -8.99
CA ASN A 190 29.06 12.27 -8.42
C ASN A 190 29.29 11.74 -7.00
N VAL A 191 28.38 10.90 -6.46
CA VAL A 191 28.50 10.34 -5.09
C VAL A 191 28.48 8.81 -5.12
N GLY A 192 28.24 8.20 -6.28
CA GLY A 192 28.16 6.74 -6.44
C GLY A 192 26.88 6.15 -5.86
N ALA A 193 26.96 4.95 -5.29
CA ALA A 193 25.82 4.28 -4.69
C ALA A 193 25.37 5.02 -3.43
N ARG A 194 24.15 5.56 -3.45
CA ARG A 194 23.58 6.27 -2.32
C ARG A 194 22.07 6.01 -2.24
N PHE A 195 21.66 5.23 -1.29
CA PHE A 195 20.26 4.86 -1.10
C PHE A 195 19.44 6.02 -0.51
N ARG A 196 18.29 6.28 -1.13
CA ARG A 196 17.27 7.18 -0.60
C ARG A 196 15.93 6.48 -0.69
N VAL A 197 15.19 6.46 0.38
CA VAL A 197 13.83 5.94 0.42
C VAL A 197 12.86 7.12 0.41
N LYS A 198 11.95 7.10 -0.54
CA LYS A 198 10.85 8.06 -0.63
C LYS A 198 9.53 7.32 -0.47
N LYS A 199 8.70 7.81 0.42
CA LYS A 199 7.34 7.31 0.63
C LYS A 199 6.37 8.29 -0.01
N PHE A 200 5.40 7.77 -0.74
CA PHE A 200 4.26 8.53 -1.22
C PHE A 200 3.28 8.74 -0.05
N ASN A 201 2.88 9.99 0.20
CA ASN A 201 1.95 10.37 1.28
C ASN A 201 0.59 10.72 0.71
#